data_08234f45b8c649c5c6217af4eba3c5a5
#
_entry.id   08234f45b8c649c5c6217af4eba3c5a5
#
_cell.length_a   1.000
_cell.length_b   1.000
_cell.length_c   1.000
_cell.angle_alpha   90.00
_cell.angle_beta   90.00
_cell.angle_gamma   90.00
#
_symmetry.space_group_name_H-M   'P 1'
#
loop_
_entity.id
_entity.type
_entity.pdbx_description
1 polymer ?
#
loop_
_entity_poly.entity_id
_entity_poly.type
_entity_poly.pdbx_seq_one_letter_code
_entity_poly.pdbx_strand_id
1 'polypeptide(L)'
;MSVIPHLINGELVTENGRAVDVFNPSTGQAIHKLPLATRETIQHAIDAAKAAFPAWRNTPPAKRAQVMFRFKQLLEQNEARISQLISEEHGKTLEDAAGELKRGIENVEFACAAPEILKGEYSRNVGPNIDAWSDFQPLGVVAGITPFNFPAMVPLWMYPLAIVCGNCFILKPSERDPSSTLLIAQLLIEAGLPKGVLSVVHGDKTAVDALIEAPEVKALSFVGSTPIAEYIYAEGTKRGKRVQALGGAKNHAVLMPDADLDNAVSALMGAAYGSCGERCMAISVAVCVGDQVADALVAKLVPQIKALKIGAGTSCGLDMGPLVTGQARDKVSGYVDDGVAAGATLVVDGRGLSIAGHEDGFFLGGCLFDNVTPEMRIYKEEIFGPVLCVVRVNSLEEAMKLINDHEYGNGTCIFTRDGEAARLFCDEIEVGMVGVNVPLPVPVAYHSFGGWKRSLFGDLHAYGPDGVRFYTRRKAITQRWPQRASHEASQFAFPSL
;
A
#
# COMPACT_ATOMS: atom_id res chain seq x y z
N MET A 1 -20.98 -0.73 -22.67
CA MET A 1 -19.83 -0.44 -21.78
C MET A 1 -19.73 1.07 -21.61
N SER A 2 -19.70 1.55 -20.39
CA SER A 2 -19.43 2.96 -20.08
C SER A 2 -17.93 3.23 -20.18
N VAL A 3 -17.57 4.52 -20.36
CA VAL A 3 -16.19 4.98 -20.40
C VAL A 3 -15.87 5.64 -19.06
N ILE A 4 -14.76 5.26 -18.41
CA ILE A 4 -14.32 5.84 -17.15
C ILE A 4 -13.43 7.04 -17.45
N PRO A 5 -13.84 8.29 -17.10
CA PRO A 5 -13.07 9.48 -17.44
C PRO A 5 -11.89 9.70 -16.48
N HIS A 6 -10.92 10.53 -16.88
CA HIS A 6 -9.97 11.16 -15.97
C HIS A 6 -10.67 12.24 -15.13
N LEU A 7 -10.09 12.59 -13.99
CA LEU A 7 -10.47 13.77 -13.20
C LEU A 7 -9.31 14.77 -13.23
N ILE A 8 -9.45 15.85 -13.97
CA ILE A 8 -8.40 16.86 -14.11
C ILE A 8 -8.99 18.25 -13.83
N ASN A 9 -8.34 19.02 -12.97
CA ASN A 9 -8.80 20.37 -12.60
C ASN A 9 -10.25 20.40 -12.08
N GLY A 10 -10.68 19.34 -11.37
CA GLY A 10 -12.05 19.22 -10.84
C GLY A 10 -13.12 18.89 -11.89
N GLU A 11 -12.75 18.52 -13.10
CA GLU A 11 -13.63 18.18 -14.21
C GLU A 11 -13.37 16.77 -14.74
N LEU A 12 -14.44 16.10 -15.18
CA LEU A 12 -14.33 14.77 -15.80
C LEU A 12 -13.96 14.96 -17.27
N VAL A 13 -12.82 14.39 -17.64
CA VAL A 13 -12.24 14.51 -19.00
C VAL A 13 -12.18 13.12 -19.64
N THR A 14 -12.84 12.96 -20.77
CA THR A 14 -12.72 11.75 -21.61
C THR A 14 -11.68 11.98 -22.69
N GLU A 15 -10.90 10.94 -22.96
CA GLU A 15 -9.89 10.95 -24.01
C GLU A 15 -10.26 9.94 -25.11
N ASN A 16 -10.05 10.32 -26.36
CA ASN A 16 -10.17 9.43 -27.50
C ASN A 16 -8.77 8.88 -27.83
N GLY A 17 -8.64 7.58 -28.03
CA GLY A 17 -7.35 6.97 -28.36
C GLY A 17 -7.18 5.58 -27.79
N ARG A 18 -6.00 5.31 -27.21
CA ARG A 18 -5.72 4.02 -26.58
C ARG A 18 -6.61 3.81 -25.34
N ALA A 19 -7.21 2.65 -25.26
CA ALA A 19 -8.04 2.25 -24.13
C ALA A 19 -7.82 0.79 -23.80
N VAL A 20 -8.10 0.41 -22.55
CA VAL A 20 -8.14 -0.99 -22.10
C VAL A 20 -9.51 -1.31 -21.55
N ASP A 21 -9.80 -2.61 -21.46
CA ASP A 21 -11.01 -3.10 -20.84
C ASP A 21 -10.83 -3.25 -19.34
N VAL A 22 -11.88 -2.86 -18.59
CA VAL A 22 -12.03 -3.17 -17.17
C VAL A 22 -13.00 -4.35 -17.08
N PHE A 23 -12.57 -5.40 -16.39
CA PHE A 23 -13.32 -6.64 -16.30
C PHE A 23 -14.04 -6.76 -14.96
N ASN A 24 -15.15 -7.51 -14.95
CA ASN A 24 -15.67 -8.09 -13.72
C ASN A 24 -15.02 -9.48 -13.56
N PRO A 25 -14.14 -9.68 -12.57
CA PRO A 25 -13.42 -10.93 -12.39
C PRO A 25 -14.32 -12.14 -12.11
N SER A 26 -15.50 -11.91 -11.55
CA SER A 26 -16.46 -12.97 -11.24
C SER A 26 -17.14 -13.55 -12.48
N THR A 27 -17.22 -12.77 -13.57
CA THR A 27 -17.86 -13.19 -14.81
C THR A 27 -16.88 -13.33 -15.99
N GLY A 28 -15.65 -12.81 -15.84
CA GLY A 28 -14.68 -12.73 -16.93
C GLY A 28 -15.05 -11.73 -18.04
N GLN A 29 -16.13 -10.96 -17.87
CA GLN A 29 -16.63 -10.04 -18.89
C GLN A 29 -16.08 -8.63 -18.70
N ALA A 30 -15.79 -7.95 -19.81
CA ALA A 30 -15.48 -6.54 -19.82
C ALA A 30 -16.74 -5.71 -19.52
N ILE A 31 -16.67 -4.84 -18.51
CA ILE A 31 -17.78 -4.00 -18.05
C ILE A 31 -17.62 -2.52 -18.39
N HIS A 32 -16.37 -2.03 -18.47
CA HIS A 32 -16.06 -0.65 -18.80
C HIS A 32 -14.90 -0.55 -19.78
N LYS A 33 -14.76 0.63 -20.41
CA LYS A 33 -13.58 1.05 -21.19
C LYS A 33 -12.84 2.14 -20.41
N LEU A 34 -11.52 2.00 -20.30
CA LEU A 34 -10.64 2.95 -19.63
C LEU A 34 -9.67 3.58 -20.64
N PRO A 35 -9.82 4.86 -20.98
CA PRO A 35 -8.83 5.59 -21.77
C PRO A 35 -7.49 5.64 -21.07
N LEU A 36 -6.40 5.50 -21.81
CA LEU A 36 -5.03 5.62 -21.31
C LEU A 36 -4.49 7.00 -21.66
N ALA A 37 -4.13 7.78 -20.63
CA ALA A 37 -3.63 9.13 -20.76
C ALA A 37 -2.43 9.23 -21.72
N THR A 38 -2.46 10.23 -22.59
CA THR A 38 -1.31 10.65 -23.37
C THR A 38 -0.35 11.49 -22.54
N ARG A 39 0.83 11.82 -23.08
CA ARG A 39 1.76 12.75 -22.43
C ARG A 39 1.15 14.16 -22.26
N GLU A 40 0.34 14.57 -23.21
CA GLU A 40 -0.37 15.86 -23.20
C GLU A 40 -1.41 15.89 -22.06
N THR A 41 -2.16 14.81 -21.85
CA THR A 41 -3.12 14.68 -20.76
C THR A 41 -2.43 14.73 -19.39
N ILE A 42 -1.28 14.08 -19.25
CA ILE A 42 -0.46 14.16 -18.02
C ILE A 42 0.05 15.58 -17.82
N GLN A 43 0.53 16.25 -18.88
CA GLN A 43 0.99 17.64 -18.78
C GLN A 43 -0.14 18.58 -18.38
N HIS A 44 -1.35 18.41 -18.89
CA HIS A 44 -2.53 19.17 -18.48
C HIS A 44 -2.83 19.02 -16.97
N ALA A 45 -2.74 17.80 -16.42
CA ALA A 45 -2.89 17.59 -14.98
C ALA A 45 -1.77 18.26 -14.16
N ILE A 46 -0.53 18.23 -14.66
CA ILE A 46 0.63 18.89 -14.04
C ILE A 46 0.44 20.42 -14.03
N ASP A 47 0.02 21.00 -15.14
CA ASP A 47 -0.20 22.45 -15.27
C ASP A 47 -1.33 22.93 -14.35
N ALA A 48 -2.42 22.16 -14.25
CA ALA A 48 -3.51 22.43 -13.31
C ALA A 48 -3.02 22.40 -11.85
N ALA A 49 -2.24 21.40 -11.49
CA ALA A 49 -1.66 21.27 -10.16
C ALA A 49 -0.67 22.41 -9.83
N LYS A 50 0.17 22.78 -10.79
CA LYS A 50 1.11 23.90 -10.67
C LYS A 50 0.40 25.23 -10.47
N ALA A 51 -0.69 25.46 -11.21
CA ALA A 51 -1.50 26.67 -11.08
C ALA A 51 -2.21 26.76 -9.72
N ALA A 52 -2.71 25.64 -9.18
CA ALA A 52 -3.41 25.60 -7.90
C ALA A 52 -2.45 25.72 -6.68
N PHE A 53 -1.22 25.28 -6.82
CA PHE A 53 -0.26 25.15 -5.70
C PHE A 53 -0.04 26.44 -4.90
N PRO A 54 0.19 27.65 -5.48
CA PRO A 54 0.45 28.86 -4.72
C PRO A 54 -0.68 29.24 -3.74
N ALA A 55 -1.93 29.08 -4.17
CA ALA A 55 -3.09 29.35 -3.31
C ALA A 55 -3.25 28.29 -2.23
N TRP A 56 -3.10 27.00 -2.61
CA TRP A 56 -3.30 25.89 -1.68
C TRP A 56 -2.23 25.86 -0.58
N ARG A 57 -0.95 26.02 -0.91
CA ARG A 57 0.14 26.08 0.08
C ARG A 57 -0.07 27.18 1.12
N ASN A 58 -0.67 28.30 0.75
CA ASN A 58 -0.95 29.44 1.62
C ASN A 58 -2.25 29.30 2.42
N THR A 59 -3.06 28.28 2.12
CA THR A 59 -4.27 27.97 2.89
C THR A 59 -3.87 27.46 4.29
N PRO A 60 -4.38 28.05 5.38
CA PRO A 60 -4.03 27.63 6.74
C PRO A 60 -4.26 26.13 6.96
N PRO A 61 -3.37 25.42 7.71
CA PRO A 61 -3.52 24.00 7.99
C PRO A 61 -4.90 23.62 8.56
N ALA A 62 -5.47 24.44 9.45
CA ALA A 62 -6.81 24.22 9.98
C ALA A 62 -7.92 24.26 8.91
N LYS A 63 -7.76 25.08 7.88
CA LYS A 63 -8.72 25.12 6.75
C LYS A 63 -8.57 23.89 5.85
N ARG A 64 -7.33 23.43 5.62
CA ARG A 64 -7.08 22.18 4.88
C ARG A 64 -7.65 20.97 5.63
N ALA A 65 -7.49 20.91 6.96
CA ALA A 65 -8.05 19.87 7.81
C ALA A 65 -9.59 19.81 7.75
N GLN A 66 -10.27 20.97 7.64
CA GLN A 66 -11.74 20.98 7.50
C GLN A 66 -12.24 20.29 6.23
N VAL A 67 -11.46 20.31 5.14
CA VAL A 67 -11.77 19.52 3.93
C VAL A 67 -11.69 18.04 4.25
N MET A 68 -10.67 17.60 4.98
CA MET A 68 -10.51 16.19 5.37
C MET A 68 -11.62 15.69 6.31
N PHE A 69 -12.08 16.52 7.26
CA PHE A 69 -13.23 16.17 8.11
C PHE A 69 -14.50 15.90 7.30
N ARG A 70 -14.81 16.77 6.33
CA ARG A 70 -15.97 16.57 5.44
C ARG A 70 -15.77 15.37 4.52
N PHE A 71 -14.54 15.18 4.02
CA PHE A 71 -14.19 14.04 3.19
C PHE A 71 -14.39 12.72 3.91
N LYS A 72 -13.90 12.61 5.15
CA LYS A 72 -14.14 11.45 6.01
C LYS A 72 -15.63 11.12 6.11
N GLN A 73 -16.45 12.11 6.42
CA GLN A 73 -17.91 11.93 6.53
C GLN A 73 -18.51 11.43 5.21
N LEU A 74 -18.10 11.97 4.07
CA LEU A 74 -18.58 11.54 2.75
C LEU A 74 -18.15 10.10 2.43
N LEU A 75 -16.94 9.69 2.80
CA LEU A 75 -16.47 8.31 2.63
C LEU A 75 -17.32 7.33 3.44
N GLU A 76 -17.60 7.64 4.72
CA GLU A 76 -18.44 6.84 5.59
C GLU A 76 -19.88 6.71 5.05
N GLN A 77 -20.45 7.80 4.55
CA GLN A 77 -21.79 7.81 3.95
C GLN A 77 -21.88 7.01 2.64
N ASN A 78 -20.78 6.85 1.92
CA ASN A 78 -20.71 6.14 0.65
C ASN A 78 -20.03 4.76 0.75
N GLU A 79 -19.82 4.22 1.97
CA GLU A 79 -19.12 2.93 2.19
C GLU A 79 -19.70 1.80 1.32
N ALA A 80 -21.00 1.62 1.33
CA ALA A 80 -21.65 0.56 0.56
C ALA A 80 -21.42 0.69 -0.96
N ARG A 81 -21.53 1.92 -1.49
CA ARG A 81 -21.31 2.19 -2.92
C ARG A 81 -19.86 1.97 -3.33
N ILE A 82 -18.90 2.41 -2.51
CA ILE A 82 -17.47 2.24 -2.77
C ILE A 82 -17.12 0.76 -2.70
N SER A 83 -17.60 0.03 -1.69
CA SER A 83 -17.35 -1.41 -1.53
C SER A 83 -17.92 -2.22 -2.69
N GLN A 84 -19.11 -1.85 -3.19
CA GLN A 84 -19.71 -2.49 -4.37
C GLN A 84 -18.83 -2.33 -5.62
N LEU A 85 -18.33 -1.11 -5.91
CA LEU A 85 -17.45 -0.87 -7.04
C LEU A 85 -16.13 -1.64 -6.93
N ILE A 86 -15.55 -1.71 -5.72
CA ILE A 86 -14.34 -2.51 -5.48
C ILE A 86 -14.62 -4.00 -5.78
N SER A 87 -15.70 -4.55 -5.23
CA SER A 87 -16.05 -5.96 -5.46
C SER A 87 -16.32 -6.26 -6.94
N GLU A 88 -16.96 -5.36 -7.66
CA GLU A 88 -17.28 -5.54 -9.09
C GLU A 88 -16.05 -5.57 -9.98
N GLU A 89 -15.04 -4.73 -9.72
CA GLU A 89 -13.86 -4.58 -10.57
C GLU A 89 -12.64 -5.39 -10.07
N HIS A 90 -12.52 -5.59 -8.75
CA HIS A 90 -11.43 -6.38 -8.16
C HIS A 90 -11.81 -7.84 -7.94
N GLY A 91 -13.06 -8.12 -7.55
CA GLY A 91 -13.54 -9.46 -7.24
C GLY A 91 -13.51 -9.82 -5.74
N LYS A 92 -12.86 -9.05 -4.86
CA LYS A 92 -12.86 -9.32 -3.41
C LYS A 92 -14.27 -9.23 -2.82
N THR A 93 -14.48 -9.84 -1.65
CA THR A 93 -15.78 -9.82 -0.98
C THR A 93 -16.18 -8.40 -0.54
N LEU A 94 -17.48 -8.15 -0.34
CA LEU A 94 -17.96 -6.86 0.15
C LEU A 94 -17.38 -6.53 1.53
N GLU A 95 -17.23 -7.54 2.39
CA GLU A 95 -16.62 -7.39 3.71
C GLU A 95 -15.15 -6.96 3.63
N ASP A 96 -14.37 -7.57 2.72
CA ASP A 96 -12.98 -7.17 2.47
C ASP A 96 -12.89 -5.74 1.91
N ALA A 97 -13.78 -5.39 0.99
CA ALA A 97 -13.83 -4.06 0.40
C ALA A 97 -14.20 -2.98 1.42
N ALA A 98 -15.17 -3.26 2.31
CA ALA A 98 -15.52 -2.37 3.42
C ALA A 98 -14.36 -2.24 4.44
N GLY A 99 -13.68 -3.36 4.75
CA GLY A 99 -12.51 -3.38 5.62
C GLY A 99 -11.35 -2.56 5.07
N GLU A 100 -11.08 -2.68 3.77
CA GLU A 100 -10.09 -1.87 3.06
C GLU A 100 -10.40 -0.37 3.17
N LEU A 101 -11.63 0.03 2.90
CA LEU A 101 -12.05 1.43 2.96
C LEU A 101 -11.90 1.99 4.37
N LYS A 102 -12.26 1.24 5.42
CA LYS A 102 -12.10 1.64 6.83
C LYS A 102 -10.65 1.93 7.16
N ARG A 103 -9.73 1.07 6.73
CA ARG A 103 -8.28 1.30 6.89
C ARG A 103 -7.78 2.53 6.11
N GLY A 104 -8.38 2.82 4.95
CA GLY A 104 -8.13 4.05 4.21
C GLY A 104 -8.62 5.30 4.96
N ILE A 105 -9.82 5.23 5.54
CA ILE A 105 -10.42 6.32 6.32
C ILE A 105 -9.58 6.69 7.55
N GLU A 106 -8.93 5.74 8.22
CA GLU A 106 -8.00 6.01 9.33
C GLU A 106 -6.86 6.98 8.91
N ASN A 107 -6.39 6.90 7.67
CA ASN A 107 -5.38 7.81 7.14
C ASN A 107 -5.95 9.21 6.86
N VAL A 108 -7.21 9.30 6.47
CA VAL A 108 -7.92 10.59 6.36
C VAL A 108 -8.11 11.20 7.75
N GLU A 109 -8.42 10.42 8.78
CA GLU A 109 -8.47 10.87 10.18
C GLU A 109 -7.12 11.42 10.65
N PHE A 110 -6.03 10.72 10.37
CA PHE A 110 -4.69 11.23 10.69
C PHE A 110 -4.40 12.56 9.97
N ALA A 111 -4.84 12.70 8.71
CA ALA A 111 -4.72 13.95 7.97
C ALA A 111 -5.56 15.10 8.57
N CYS A 112 -6.67 14.81 9.26
CA CYS A 112 -7.45 15.82 9.99
C CYS A 112 -6.64 16.51 11.11
N ALA A 113 -5.59 15.86 11.63
CA ALA A 113 -4.68 16.42 12.61
C ALA A 113 -3.61 17.37 12.02
N ALA A 114 -3.76 17.83 10.76
CA ALA A 114 -2.79 18.68 10.07
C ALA A 114 -2.23 19.85 10.90
N PRO A 115 -3.03 20.60 11.70
CA PRO A 115 -2.48 21.68 12.53
C PRO A 115 -1.48 21.19 13.57
N GLU A 116 -1.61 19.96 14.06
CA GLU A 116 -0.72 19.38 15.06
C GLU A 116 0.51 18.73 14.41
N ILE A 117 0.30 17.90 13.37
CA ILE A 117 1.39 17.15 12.74
C ILE A 117 2.36 18.03 11.93
N LEU A 118 1.97 19.27 11.61
CA LEU A 118 2.80 20.24 10.89
C LEU A 118 3.52 21.24 11.83
N LYS A 119 3.41 21.10 13.15
CA LYS A 119 4.17 21.93 14.09
C LYS A 119 5.67 21.73 13.91
N GLY A 120 6.40 22.83 13.88
CA GLY A 120 7.85 22.83 13.87
C GLY A 120 8.42 22.92 15.30
N GLU A 121 9.74 22.89 15.39
CA GLU A 121 10.50 23.02 16.64
C GLU A 121 10.96 24.47 16.82
N TYR A 122 10.97 24.96 18.06
CA TYR A 122 11.43 26.30 18.41
C TYR A 122 12.42 26.23 19.57
N SER A 123 13.56 26.91 19.40
CA SER A 123 14.60 27.08 20.43
C SER A 123 14.85 28.56 20.68
N ARG A 124 14.63 28.98 21.90
CA ARG A 124 14.88 30.34 22.33
C ARG A 124 16.34 30.53 22.82
N ASN A 125 16.94 31.68 22.50
CA ASN A 125 18.27 32.04 22.95
C ASN A 125 19.35 30.99 22.62
N VAL A 126 19.41 30.54 21.39
CA VAL A 126 20.50 29.66 20.88
C VAL A 126 21.84 30.40 20.81
N GLY A 127 21.84 31.73 21.03
CA GLY A 127 22.92 32.66 21.17
C GLY A 127 22.38 33.97 21.74
N PRO A 128 23.22 34.99 22.07
CA PRO A 128 22.75 36.26 22.59
C PRO A 128 21.74 36.94 21.65
N ASN A 129 20.47 37.03 22.08
CA ASN A 129 19.34 37.58 21.33
C ASN A 129 19.06 36.83 20.00
N ILE A 130 19.42 35.54 19.90
CA ILE A 130 19.19 34.73 18.72
C ILE A 130 18.23 33.59 19.06
N ASP A 131 17.14 33.50 18.30
CA ASP A 131 16.22 32.37 18.35
C ASP A 131 16.36 31.56 17.05
N ALA A 132 16.06 30.26 17.12
CA ALA A 132 16.02 29.38 15.97
C ALA A 132 14.76 28.52 15.99
N TRP A 133 14.18 28.32 14.83
CA TRP A 133 13.05 27.41 14.70
C TRP A 133 13.07 26.68 13.34
N SER A 134 12.32 25.60 13.25
CA SER A 134 12.10 24.87 12.01
C SER A 134 10.64 24.91 11.60
N ASP A 135 10.42 24.87 10.29
CA ASP A 135 9.13 24.96 9.63
C ASP A 135 9.04 23.86 8.58
N PHE A 136 7.87 23.20 8.48
CA PHE A 136 7.57 22.20 7.46
C PHE A 136 6.87 22.87 6.28
N GLN A 137 7.49 22.83 5.10
CA GLN A 137 6.96 23.40 3.88
C GLN A 137 6.65 22.33 2.84
N PRO A 138 5.54 22.48 2.04
CA PRO A 138 5.21 21.53 0.98
C PRO A 138 6.29 21.48 -0.10
N LEU A 139 6.35 20.35 -0.79
CA LEU A 139 7.27 20.14 -1.92
C LEU A 139 6.81 20.84 -3.19
N GLY A 140 5.51 20.84 -3.44
CA GLY A 140 4.90 21.37 -4.67
C GLY A 140 3.89 20.41 -5.28
N VAL A 141 4.08 20.06 -6.56
CA VAL A 141 3.34 19.00 -7.22
C VAL A 141 4.00 17.67 -6.90
N VAL A 142 3.22 16.71 -6.43
CA VAL A 142 3.68 15.34 -6.12
C VAL A 142 2.75 14.33 -6.78
N ALA A 143 3.24 13.11 -7.02
CA ALA A 143 2.44 12.09 -7.69
C ALA A 143 2.45 10.77 -6.92
N GLY A 144 1.36 10.01 -7.07
CA GLY A 144 1.20 8.66 -6.55
C GLY A 144 0.78 7.69 -7.66
N ILE A 145 1.35 6.49 -7.62
CA ILE A 145 1.04 5.40 -8.53
C ILE A 145 0.66 4.21 -7.67
N THR A 146 -0.58 3.72 -7.80
CA THR A 146 -1.15 2.74 -6.89
C THR A 146 -1.53 1.43 -7.58
N PRO A 147 -1.46 0.29 -6.85
CA PRO A 147 -1.77 -1.02 -7.38
C PRO A 147 -3.29 -1.30 -7.38
N PHE A 148 -3.65 -2.45 -7.95
CA PHE A 148 -5.05 -2.89 -8.03
C PHE A 148 -5.59 -3.49 -6.72
N ASN A 149 -4.73 -4.11 -5.91
CA ASN A 149 -5.20 -4.95 -4.81
C ASN A 149 -5.85 -4.19 -3.63
N PHE A 150 -5.64 -2.88 -3.56
CA PHE A 150 -6.29 -1.98 -2.62
C PHE A 150 -6.60 -0.62 -3.28
N PRO A 151 -7.61 -0.56 -4.18
CA PRO A 151 -7.90 0.62 -4.98
C PRO A 151 -8.45 1.82 -4.18
N ALA A 152 -8.93 1.60 -2.96
CA ALA A 152 -9.32 2.66 -2.03
C ALA A 152 -8.23 2.94 -1.00
N MET A 153 -7.72 1.91 -0.31
CA MET A 153 -6.83 2.07 0.83
C MET A 153 -5.49 2.70 0.43
N VAL A 154 -4.82 2.19 -0.60
CA VAL A 154 -3.47 2.67 -0.96
C VAL A 154 -3.47 4.11 -1.48
N PRO A 155 -4.40 4.57 -2.34
CA PRO A 155 -4.53 5.99 -2.64
C PRO A 155 -4.74 6.86 -1.40
N LEU A 156 -5.55 6.39 -0.42
CA LEU A 156 -5.81 7.10 0.83
C LEU A 156 -4.60 7.12 1.79
N TRP A 157 -3.58 6.30 1.58
CA TRP A 157 -2.29 6.43 2.27
C TRP A 157 -1.50 7.66 1.80
N MET A 158 -1.71 8.08 0.55
CA MET A 158 -0.85 9.04 -0.14
C MET A 158 -1.44 10.46 -0.16
N TYR A 159 -2.52 10.67 -0.94
CA TYR A 159 -2.96 12.02 -1.25
C TYR A 159 -3.61 12.78 -0.08
N PRO A 160 -4.34 12.20 0.89
CA PRO A 160 -4.88 12.98 2.00
C PRO A 160 -3.77 13.69 2.77
N LEU A 161 -2.70 12.94 3.08
CA LEU A 161 -1.57 13.47 3.83
C LEU A 161 -0.75 14.48 3.00
N ALA A 162 -0.49 14.18 1.73
CA ALA A 162 0.17 15.13 0.82
C ALA A 162 -0.58 16.46 0.70
N ILE A 163 -1.91 16.39 0.57
CA ILE A 163 -2.80 17.55 0.41
C ILE A 163 -2.84 18.40 1.68
N VAL A 164 -3.00 17.80 2.87
CA VAL A 164 -3.00 18.59 4.11
C VAL A 164 -1.64 19.19 4.43
N CYS A 165 -0.54 18.57 3.97
CA CYS A 165 0.78 19.17 4.00
C CYS A 165 0.93 20.38 3.06
N GLY A 166 -0.04 20.64 2.18
CA GLY A 166 -0.08 21.80 1.29
C GLY A 166 0.41 21.53 -0.14
N ASN A 167 0.58 20.27 -0.53
CA ASN A 167 0.93 19.88 -1.90
C ASN A 167 -0.30 19.77 -2.79
N CYS A 168 -0.10 19.82 -4.12
CA CYS A 168 -1.03 19.33 -5.11
C CYS A 168 -0.63 17.94 -5.54
N PHE A 169 -1.60 17.06 -5.80
CA PHE A 169 -1.38 15.64 -6.01
C PHE A 169 -1.94 15.16 -7.35
N ILE A 170 -1.16 14.34 -8.05
CA ILE A 170 -1.59 13.63 -9.26
C ILE A 170 -1.57 12.15 -8.94
N LEU A 171 -2.73 11.50 -9.00
CA LEU A 171 -2.89 10.07 -8.77
C LEU A 171 -3.00 9.33 -10.09
N LYS A 172 -2.17 8.32 -10.29
CA LYS A 172 -2.34 7.30 -11.33
C LYS A 172 -2.76 5.98 -10.65
N PRO A 173 -4.06 5.67 -10.56
CA PRO A 173 -4.52 4.41 -10.01
C PRO A 173 -4.26 3.23 -10.95
N SER A 174 -4.55 2.02 -10.49
CA SER A 174 -4.56 0.84 -11.34
C SER A 174 -5.57 0.99 -12.49
N GLU A 175 -5.21 0.48 -13.64
CA GLU A 175 -6.09 0.40 -14.81
C GLU A 175 -7.11 -0.76 -14.73
N ARG A 176 -7.00 -1.62 -13.71
CA ARG A 176 -7.85 -2.82 -13.57
C ARG A 176 -9.15 -2.54 -12.84
N ASP A 177 -9.12 -1.62 -11.87
CA ASP A 177 -10.22 -1.34 -10.94
C ASP A 177 -10.33 0.15 -10.56
N PRO A 178 -10.45 1.05 -11.55
CA PRO A 178 -10.31 2.49 -11.37
C PRO A 178 -11.56 3.19 -10.80
N SER A 179 -12.76 2.59 -10.88
CA SER A 179 -14.02 3.29 -10.61
C SER A 179 -14.17 3.74 -9.16
N SER A 180 -13.79 2.89 -8.20
CA SER A 180 -13.83 3.24 -6.78
C SER A 180 -12.91 4.42 -6.45
N THR A 181 -11.69 4.41 -7.00
CA THR A 181 -10.71 5.50 -6.83
C THR A 181 -11.22 6.81 -7.41
N LEU A 182 -11.85 6.78 -8.59
CA LEU A 182 -12.45 7.97 -9.22
C LEU A 182 -13.60 8.52 -8.37
N LEU A 183 -14.51 7.67 -7.89
CA LEU A 183 -15.60 8.07 -6.99
C LEU A 183 -15.05 8.73 -5.72
N ILE A 184 -14.05 8.12 -5.07
CA ILE A 184 -13.42 8.66 -3.86
C ILE A 184 -12.80 10.04 -4.13
N ALA A 185 -12.15 10.24 -5.28
CA ALA A 185 -11.63 11.55 -5.66
C ALA A 185 -12.74 12.60 -5.89
N GLN A 186 -13.87 12.21 -6.48
CA GLN A 186 -15.04 13.09 -6.63
C GLN A 186 -15.62 13.50 -5.27
N LEU A 187 -15.70 12.59 -4.31
CA LEU A 187 -16.13 12.90 -2.95
C LEU A 187 -15.20 13.89 -2.24
N LEU A 188 -13.90 13.86 -2.54
CA LEU A 188 -12.98 14.85 -2.00
C LEU A 188 -13.19 16.26 -2.62
N ILE A 189 -13.52 16.33 -3.91
CA ILE A 189 -13.94 17.60 -4.54
C ILE A 189 -15.25 18.11 -3.90
N GLU A 190 -16.23 17.24 -3.69
CA GLU A 190 -17.49 17.55 -2.98
C GLU A 190 -17.23 18.04 -1.55
N ALA A 191 -16.23 17.49 -0.85
CA ALA A 191 -15.79 17.96 0.47
C ALA A 191 -15.23 19.40 0.47
N GLY A 192 -15.07 20.00 -0.70
CA GLY A 192 -14.62 21.38 -0.89
C GLY A 192 -13.13 21.52 -1.20
N LEU A 193 -12.50 20.49 -1.74
CA LEU A 193 -11.13 20.60 -2.24
C LEU A 193 -11.12 21.52 -3.49
N PRO A 194 -10.25 22.54 -3.56
CA PRO A 194 -10.17 23.42 -4.74
C PRO A 194 -9.75 22.67 -6.00
N LYS A 195 -10.22 23.15 -7.16
CA LYS A 195 -9.82 22.64 -8.47
C LYS A 195 -8.29 22.66 -8.63
N GLY A 196 -7.73 21.65 -9.28
CA GLY A 196 -6.31 21.50 -9.53
C GLY A 196 -5.49 20.94 -8.37
N VAL A 197 -6.02 20.88 -7.14
CA VAL A 197 -5.28 20.31 -5.99
C VAL A 197 -5.14 18.79 -6.08
N LEU A 198 -6.16 18.10 -6.62
CA LEU A 198 -6.13 16.67 -6.94
C LEU A 198 -6.51 16.45 -8.40
N SER A 199 -5.74 15.61 -9.09
CA SER A 199 -6.11 15.04 -10.39
C SER A 199 -5.97 13.52 -10.33
N VAL A 200 -6.86 12.79 -11.04
CA VAL A 200 -6.78 11.34 -11.25
C VAL A 200 -6.62 11.09 -12.74
N VAL A 201 -5.50 10.48 -13.11
CA VAL A 201 -5.17 10.19 -14.51
C VAL A 201 -4.96 8.69 -14.69
N HIS A 202 -5.72 8.08 -15.56
CA HIS A 202 -5.60 6.66 -15.88
C HIS A 202 -4.52 6.46 -16.95
N GLY A 203 -3.74 5.40 -16.84
CA GLY A 203 -2.68 5.19 -17.84
C GLY A 203 -1.77 4.02 -17.51
N ASP A 204 -0.95 3.70 -18.48
CA ASP A 204 0.07 2.66 -18.45
C ASP A 204 1.47 3.26 -18.18
N LYS A 205 2.52 2.54 -18.62
CA LYS A 205 3.92 2.99 -18.53
C LYS A 205 4.14 4.39 -19.12
N THR A 206 3.42 4.78 -20.18
CA THR A 206 3.54 6.11 -20.80
C THR A 206 3.20 7.22 -19.81
N ALA A 207 2.13 7.05 -19.04
CA ALA A 207 1.72 8.00 -18.00
C ALA A 207 2.73 8.03 -16.85
N VAL A 208 3.23 6.86 -16.42
CA VAL A 208 4.25 6.75 -15.37
C VAL A 208 5.54 7.46 -15.78
N ASP A 209 6.04 7.22 -16.98
CA ASP A 209 7.25 7.86 -17.49
C ASP A 209 7.08 9.38 -17.59
N ALA A 210 5.93 9.86 -18.05
CA ALA A 210 5.64 11.29 -18.10
C ALA A 210 5.69 11.96 -16.70
N LEU A 211 5.16 11.31 -15.66
CA LEU A 211 5.26 11.80 -14.29
C LEU A 211 6.70 11.77 -13.75
N ILE A 212 7.46 10.73 -14.09
CA ILE A 212 8.88 10.62 -13.69
C ILE A 212 9.73 11.70 -14.38
N GLU A 213 9.48 11.98 -15.65
CA GLU A 213 10.27 12.91 -16.46
C GLU A 213 9.94 14.39 -16.17
N ALA A 214 8.70 14.70 -15.80
CA ALA A 214 8.25 16.08 -15.56
C ALA A 214 9.01 16.77 -14.42
N PRO A 215 9.74 17.88 -14.65
CA PRO A 215 10.53 18.55 -13.61
C PRO A 215 9.67 19.22 -12.53
N GLU A 216 8.40 19.46 -12.80
CA GLU A 216 7.43 20.02 -11.86
C GLU A 216 7.07 19.03 -10.74
N VAL A 217 7.04 17.73 -11.03
CA VAL A 217 6.75 16.69 -10.06
C VAL A 217 7.97 16.51 -9.15
N LYS A 218 7.82 16.79 -7.84
CA LYS A 218 8.91 16.84 -6.85
C LYS A 218 9.07 15.54 -6.07
N ALA A 219 8.01 14.75 -5.97
CA ALA A 219 8.06 13.46 -5.27
C ALA A 219 7.14 12.45 -5.96
N LEU A 220 7.54 11.17 -5.86
CA LEU A 220 6.81 10.01 -6.36
C LEU A 220 6.61 9.02 -5.23
N SER A 221 5.37 8.64 -4.96
CA SER A 221 5.01 7.53 -4.08
C SER A 221 4.44 6.40 -4.93
N PHE A 222 4.93 5.19 -4.71
CA PHE A 222 4.56 4.02 -5.51
C PHE A 222 4.33 2.80 -4.61
N VAL A 223 3.33 2.01 -4.96
CA VAL A 223 3.14 0.65 -4.43
C VAL A 223 2.86 -0.28 -5.60
N GLY A 224 3.59 -1.39 -5.69
CA GLY A 224 3.39 -2.39 -6.73
C GLY A 224 4.50 -3.44 -6.77
N SER A 225 4.72 -4.06 -7.94
CA SER A 225 5.74 -5.11 -8.09
C SER A 225 7.16 -4.58 -7.97
N THR A 226 8.07 -5.39 -7.44
CA THR A 226 9.47 -5.03 -7.19
C THR A 226 10.21 -4.48 -8.41
N PRO A 227 10.12 -5.08 -9.62
CA PRO A 227 10.83 -4.53 -10.77
C PRO A 227 10.38 -3.11 -11.15
N ILE A 228 9.09 -2.80 -10.93
CA ILE A 228 8.56 -1.47 -11.22
C ILE A 228 8.92 -0.49 -10.10
N ALA A 229 8.90 -0.93 -8.83
CA ALA A 229 9.36 -0.12 -7.69
C ALA A 229 10.82 0.31 -7.88
N GLU A 230 11.69 -0.62 -8.24
CA GLU A 230 13.11 -0.39 -8.52
C GLU A 230 13.30 0.58 -9.70
N TYR A 231 12.56 0.39 -10.79
CA TYR A 231 12.57 1.30 -11.95
C TYR A 231 12.17 2.73 -11.58
N ILE A 232 11.05 2.89 -10.86
CA ILE A 232 10.55 4.22 -10.46
C ILE A 232 11.53 4.90 -9.50
N TYR A 233 12.11 4.14 -8.57
CA TYR A 233 13.12 4.65 -7.65
C TYR A 233 14.37 5.11 -8.40
N ALA A 234 14.93 4.27 -9.25
CA ALA A 234 16.14 4.59 -10.01
C ALA A 234 15.95 5.81 -10.92
N GLU A 235 14.88 5.83 -11.73
CA GLU A 235 14.64 6.90 -12.68
C GLU A 235 14.15 8.20 -12.01
N GLY A 236 13.41 8.10 -10.91
CA GLY A 236 12.97 9.27 -10.15
C GLY A 236 14.12 9.95 -9.41
N THR A 237 14.95 9.19 -8.69
CA THR A 237 16.09 9.72 -7.93
C THR A 237 17.18 10.28 -8.84
N LYS A 238 17.43 9.64 -10.01
CA LYS A 238 18.31 10.17 -11.06
C LYS A 238 17.92 11.59 -11.52
N ARG A 239 16.62 11.93 -11.43
CA ARG A 239 16.09 13.26 -11.77
C ARG A 239 15.94 14.18 -10.55
N GLY A 240 16.53 13.82 -9.41
CA GLY A 240 16.49 14.60 -8.18
C GLY A 240 15.14 14.64 -7.48
N LYS A 241 14.22 13.72 -7.82
CA LYS A 241 12.93 13.59 -7.13
C LYS A 241 13.09 12.83 -5.83
N ARG A 242 12.24 13.14 -4.87
CA ARG A 242 12.04 12.28 -3.70
C ARG A 242 11.19 11.09 -4.11
N VAL A 243 11.61 9.88 -3.77
CA VAL A 243 10.90 8.66 -4.16
C VAL A 243 10.72 7.75 -2.94
N GLN A 244 9.52 7.20 -2.82
CA GLN A 244 9.12 6.17 -1.89
C GLN A 244 8.41 5.11 -2.73
N ALA A 245 9.09 3.97 -2.94
CA ALA A 245 8.56 2.92 -3.79
C ALA A 245 8.51 1.59 -3.02
N LEU A 246 7.29 1.16 -2.68
CA LEU A 246 7.05 -0.09 -1.99
C LEU A 246 6.94 -1.21 -3.03
N GLY A 247 7.80 -2.22 -2.86
CA GLY A 247 7.92 -3.39 -3.73
C GLY A 247 7.13 -4.59 -3.24
N GLY A 248 7.54 -5.77 -3.71
CA GLY A 248 6.92 -7.05 -3.36
C GLY A 248 7.27 -7.54 -1.94
N ALA A 249 6.71 -8.68 -1.61
CA ALA A 249 6.85 -9.29 -0.30
C ALA A 249 6.89 -10.82 -0.38
N LYS A 250 7.49 -11.45 0.63
CA LYS A 250 7.34 -12.87 0.94
C LYS A 250 7.20 -12.99 2.46
N ASN A 251 5.98 -12.86 2.94
CA ASN A 251 5.75 -12.77 4.39
C ASN A 251 5.67 -14.17 5.02
N HIS A 252 6.37 -14.31 6.14
CA HIS A 252 6.50 -15.56 6.87
C HIS A 252 5.75 -15.47 8.20
N ALA A 253 5.09 -16.57 8.59
CA ALA A 253 4.58 -16.78 9.94
C ALA A 253 5.36 -17.89 10.60
N VAL A 254 6.05 -17.61 11.70
CA VAL A 254 6.75 -18.62 12.49
C VAL A 254 5.78 -19.22 13.52
N LEU A 255 5.70 -20.55 13.57
CA LEU A 255 4.89 -21.28 14.52
C LEU A 255 5.81 -22.05 15.48
N MET A 256 5.82 -21.63 16.75
CA MET A 256 6.58 -22.28 17.81
C MET A 256 5.82 -23.47 18.38
N PRO A 257 6.50 -24.45 19.02
CA PRO A 257 5.85 -25.63 19.62
C PRO A 257 4.83 -25.30 20.71
N ASP A 258 4.96 -24.15 21.37
CA ASP A 258 4.08 -23.66 22.44
C ASP A 258 2.95 -22.77 21.93
N ALA A 259 2.86 -22.53 20.62
CA ALA A 259 1.86 -21.69 20.00
C ALA A 259 0.42 -22.20 20.26
N ASP A 260 -0.52 -21.26 20.37
CA ASP A 260 -1.94 -21.58 20.27
C ASP A 260 -2.27 -21.92 18.82
N LEU A 261 -2.24 -23.21 18.50
CA LEU A 261 -2.35 -23.68 17.15
C LEU A 261 -3.74 -23.42 16.54
N ASP A 262 -4.81 -23.44 17.33
CA ASP A 262 -6.16 -23.15 16.83
C ASP A 262 -6.31 -21.69 16.45
N ASN A 263 -5.76 -20.79 17.26
CA ASN A 263 -5.69 -19.36 16.94
C ASN A 263 -4.80 -19.12 15.71
N ALA A 264 -3.64 -19.77 15.64
CA ALA A 264 -2.73 -19.62 14.50
C ALA A 264 -3.35 -20.10 13.18
N VAL A 265 -4.07 -21.22 13.19
CA VAL A 265 -4.81 -21.75 12.03
C VAL A 265 -5.89 -20.77 11.57
N SER A 266 -6.73 -20.29 12.50
CA SER A 266 -7.76 -19.30 12.18
C SER A 266 -7.16 -18.01 11.59
N ALA A 267 -6.06 -17.54 12.16
CA ALA A 267 -5.32 -16.38 11.70
C ALA A 267 -4.72 -16.59 10.29
N LEU A 268 -4.12 -17.74 10.03
CA LEU A 268 -3.53 -18.09 8.74
C LEU A 268 -4.57 -18.24 7.64
N MET A 269 -5.77 -18.76 7.93
CA MET A 269 -6.85 -18.83 6.94
C MET A 269 -7.18 -17.45 6.38
N GLY A 270 -7.38 -16.46 7.23
CA GLY A 270 -7.63 -15.07 6.79
C GLY A 270 -6.41 -14.40 6.15
N ALA A 271 -5.20 -14.68 6.67
CA ALA A 271 -3.98 -14.01 6.22
C ALA A 271 -3.43 -14.58 4.90
N ALA A 272 -3.64 -15.87 4.60
CA ALA A 272 -3.14 -16.49 3.38
C ALA A 272 -4.17 -16.47 2.23
N TYR A 273 -5.45 -16.62 2.54
CA TYR A 273 -6.49 -16.82 1.53
C TYR A 273 -7.43 -15.61 1.37
N GLY A 274 -7.52 -14.71 2.35
CA GLY A 274 -8.32 -13.49 2.24
C GLY A 274 -7.95 -12.68 1.01
N SER A 275 -8.95 -12.13 0.30
CA SER A 275 -8.78 -11.45 -0.99
C SER A 275 -7.99 -12.28 -2.02
N CYS A 276 -8.23 -13.59 -2.04
CA CYS A 276 -7.55 -14.54 -2.93
C CYS A 276 -6.00 -14.50 -2.81
N GLY A 277 -5.47 -14.11 -1.63
CA GLY A 277 -4.02 -13.95 -1.41
C GLY A 277 -3.39 -12.72 -2.11
N GLU A 278 -4.17 -11.87 -2.76
CA GLU A 278 -3.71 -10.68 -3.47
C GLU A 278 -3.48 -9.49 -2.53
N ARG A 279 -2.79 -9.72 -1.40
CA ARG A 279 -2.43 -8.71 -0.40
C ARG A 279 -0.92 -8.62 -0.24
N CYS A 280 -0.38 -7.40 -0.19
CA CYS A 280 1.05 -7.17 0.10
C CYS A 280 1.50 -7.72 1.47
N MET A 281 0.57 -7.86 2.42
CA MET A 281 0.82 -8.43 3.75
C MET A 281 0.35 -9.88 3.89
N ALA A 282 -0.19 -10.52 2.82
CA ALA A 282 -0.60 -11.92 2.90
C ALA A 282 0.55 -12.80 3.39
N ILE A 283 0.24 -13.70 4.31
CA ILE A 283 1.19 -14.74 4.74
C ILE A 283 1.24 -15.81 3.65
N SER A 284 2.41 -15.96 3.05
CA SER A 284 2.65 -16.92 1.97
C SER A 284 3.50 -18.11 2.40
N VAL A 285 4.16 -18.02 3.58
CA VAL A 285 4.98 -19.08 4.14
C VAL A 285 4.67 -19.25 5.63
N ALA A 286 4.32 -20.46 6.04
CA ALA A 286 4.26 -20.89 7.43
C ALA A 286 5.54 -21.67 7.77
N VAL A 287 6.37 -21.11 8.65
CA VAL A 287 7.62 -21.72 9.12
C VAL A 287 7.35 -22.43 10.44
N CYS A 288 7.32 -23.74 10.42
CA CYS A 288 7.00 -24.57 11.59
C CYS A 288 8.28 -25.03 12.29
N VAL A 289 8.42 -24.70 13.57
CA VAL A 289 9.53 -25.17 14.41
C VAL A 289 9.19 -26.56 14.96
N GLY A 290 9.75 -27.58 14.31
CA GLY A 290 9.53 -28.99 14.58
C GLY A 290 8.44 -29.65 13.73
N ASP A 291 8.69 -30.92 13.34
CA ASP A 291 7.79 -31.70 12.48
C ASP A 291 6.40 -31.88 13.06
N GLN A 292 6.30 -32.05 14.39
CA GLN A 292 5.01 -32.22 15.07
C GLN A 292 4.11 -30.98 14.91
N VAL A 293 4.70 -29.80 14.93
CA VAL A 293 3.97 -28.52 14.70
C VAL A 293 3.46 -28.44 13.25
N ALA A 294 4.32 -28.79 12.29
CA ALA A 294 3.96 -28.82 10.89
C ALA A 294 2.84 -29.82 10.59
N ASP A 295 2.96 -31.06 11.09
CA ASP A 295 1.95 -32.10 10.91
C ASP A 295 0.59 -31.67 11.48
N ALA A 296 0.61 -31.13 12.71
CA ALA A 296 -0.61 -30.64 13.36
C ALA A 296 -1.22 -29.43 12.65
N LEU A 297 -0.40 -28.51 12.16
CA LEU A 297 -0.84 -27.36 11.37
C LEU A 297 -1.52 -27.81 10.07
N VAL A 298 -0.85 -28.66 9.28
CA VAL A 298 -1.38 -29.18 8.01
C VAL A 298 -2.69 -29.92 8.23
N ALA A 299 -2.75 -30.79 9.25
CA ALA A 299 -3.96 -31.55 9.57
C ALA A 299 -5.16 -30.64 9.89
N LYS A 300 -4.93 -29.48 10.53
CA LYS A 300 -5.98 -28.52 10.86
C LYS A 300 -6.34 -27.58 9.70
N LEU A 301 -5.39 -27.20 8.85
CA LEU A 301 -5.62 -26.32 7.70
C LEU A 301 -6.40 -27.01 6.58
N VAL A 302 -6.09 -28.27 6.26
CA VAL A 302 -6.69 -29.01 5.13
C VAL A 302 -8.23 -28.97 5.11
N PRO A 303 -8.94 -29.32 6.19
CA PRO A 303 -10.39 -29.27 6.19
C PRO A 303 -10.94 -27.84 6.04
N GLN A 304 -10.27 -26.84 6.59
CA GLN A 304 -10.72 -25.44 6.50
C GLN A 304 -10.52 -24.89 5.10
N ILE A 305 -9.39 -25.16 4.44
CA ILE A 305 -9.15 -24.74 3.06
C ILE A 305 -10.17 -25.36 2.11
N LYS A 306 -10.47 -26.66 2.28
CA LYS A 306 -11.49 -27.35 1.48
C LYS A 306 -12.92 -26.86 1.73
N ALA A 307 -13.17 -26.24 2.89
CA ALA A 307 -14.47 -25.69 3.26
C ALA A 307 -14.66 -24.22 2.87
N LEU A 308 -13.65 -23.57 2.27
CA LEU A 308 -13.74 -22.18 1.84
C LEU A 308 -14.94 -21.96 0.92
N LYS A 309 -15.76 -20.98 1.26
CA LYS A 309 -16.91 -20.55 0.44
C LYS A 309 -16.41 -19.55 -0.59
N ILE A 310 -16.29 -19.99 -1.83
CA ILE A 310 -15.74 -19.21 -2.94
C ILE A 310 -16.87 -18.88 -3.91
N GLY A 311 -16.92 -17.61 -4.36
CA GLY A 311 -17.95 -17.16 -5.29
C GLY A 311 -17.77 -15.71 -5.73
N ALA A 312 -18.78 -15.14 -6.40
CA ALA A 312 -18.74 -13.74 -6.83
C ALA A 312 -18.66 -12.80 -5.62
N GLY A 313 -17.66 -11.93 -5.58
CA GLY A 313 -17.36 -11.07 -4.43
C GLY A 313 -18.52 -10.18 -3.98
N THR A 314 -19.44 -9.86 -4.87
CA THR A 314 -20.68 -9.11 -4.58
C THR A 314 -21.75 -9.92 -3.85
N SER A 315 -21.56 -11.24 -3.67
CA SER A 315 -22.46 -12.10 -2.90
C SER A 315 -22.08 -12.12 -1.43
N CYS A 316 -23.06 -12.22 -0.54
CA CYS A 316 -22.83 -12.24 0.90
C CYS A 316 -22.37 -13.61 1.43
N GLY A 317 -21.65 -13.62 2.54
CA GLY A 317 -21.29 -14.83 3.28
C GLY A 317 -20.24 -15.69 2.60
N LEU A 318 -19.38 -15.10 1.79
CA LEU A 318 -18.25 -15.74 1.14
C LEU A 318 -16.95 -15.46 1.90
N ASP A 319 -16.03 -16.42 1.84
CA ASP A 319 -14.69 -16.29 2.41
C ASP A 319 -13.71 -15.70 1.38
N MET A 320 -13.92 -15.98 0.08
CA MET A 320 -12.98 -15.59 -0.98
C MET A 320 -13.70 -15.37 -2.32
N GLY A 321 -13.27 -14.34 -3.06
CA GLY A 321 -13.66 -14.07 -4.44
C GLY A 321 -12.68 -14.64 -5.48
N PRO A 322 -12.80 -14.24 -6.77
CA PRO A 322 -11.82 -14.58 -7.82
C PRO A 322 -10.53 -13.75 -7.70
N LEU A 323 -9.51 -14.14 -8.46
CA LEU A 323 -8.36 -13.31 -8.78
C LEU A 323 -8.75 -12.17 -9.72
N VAL A 324 -8.03 -11.07 -9.69
CA VAL A 324 -8.36 -9.84 -10.45
C VAL A 324 -8.36 -10.03 -11.96
N THR A 325 -7.57 -10.95 -12.51
CA THR A 325 -7.50 -11.24 -13.96
C THR A 325 -7.28 -12.72 -14.24
N GLY A 326 -7.68 -13.17 -15.44
CA GLY A 326 -7.36 -14.51 -15.94
C GLY A 326 -5.85 -14.75 -16.01
N GLN A 327 -5.06 -13.74 -16.38
CA GLN A 327 -3.59 -13.83 -16.39
C GLN A 327 -3.01 -14.06 -14.99
N ALA A 328 -3.58 -13.44 -13.96
CA ALA A 328 -3.17 -13.68 -12.57
C ALA A 328 -3.49 -15.12 -12.16
N ARG A 329 -4.69 -15.62 -12.47
CA ARG A 329 -5.08 -17.01 -12.21
C ARG A 329 -4.13 -17.99 -12.88
N ASP A 330 -3.83 -17.79 -14.16
CA ASP A 330 -2.97 -18.68 -14.94
C ASP A 330 -1.52 -18.64 -14.42
N LYS A 331 -1.03 -17.46 -14.04
CA LYS A 331 0.29 -17.29 -13.41
C LYS A 331 0.37 -18.07 -12.08
N VAL A 332 -0.64 -17.94 -11.22
CA VAL A 332 -0.68 -18.63 -9.91
C VAL A 332 -0.76 -20.15 -10.12
N SER A 333 -1.57 -20.61 -11.09
CA SER A 333 -1.61 -22.03 -11.46
C SER A 333 -0.26 -22.55 -11.93
N GLY A 334 0.50 -21.78 -12.69
CA GLY A 334 1.87 -22.11 -13.09
C GLY A 334 2.84 -22.23 -11.90
N TYR A 335 2.71 -21.40 -10.85
CA TYR A 335 3.49 -21.59 -9.62
C TYR A 335 3.13 -22.90 -8.90
N VAL A 336 1.86 -23.31 -8.92
CA VAL A 336 1.47 -24.62 -8.35
C VAL A 336 2.11 -25.76 -9.13
N ASP A 337 2.16 -25.69 -10.47
CA ASP A 337 2.88 -26.67 -11.29
C ASP A 337 4.38 -26.71 -10.96
N ASP A 338 5.01 -25.56 -10.86
CA ASP A 338 6.43 -25.42 -10.50
C ASP A 338 6.74 -26.04 -9.12
N GLY A 339 5.88 -25.82 -8.13
CA GLY A 339 6.02 -26.39 -6.79
C GLY A 339 5.99 -27.92 -6.80
N VAL A 340 5.04 -28.51 -7.52
CA VAL A 340 4.97 -29.96 -7.69
C VAL A 340 6.19 -30.50 -8.42
N ALA A 341 6.60 -29.86 -9.50
CA ALA A 341 7.78 -30.26 -10.29
C ALA A 341 9.10 -30.14 -9.48
N ALA A 342 9.18 -29.19 -8.56
CA ALA A 342 10.31 -29.03 -7.64
C ALA A 342 10.34 -30.01 -6.47
N GLY A 343 9.29 -30.85 -6.31
CA GLY A 343 9.22 -31.89 -5.30
C GLY A 343 8.55 -31.48 -3.98
N ALA A 344 7.91 -30.31 -3.92
CA ALA A 344 7.05 -29.97 -2.79
C ALA A 344 5.80 -30.82 -2.77
N THR A 345 5.28 -31.10 -1.59
CA THR A 345 4.06 -31.91 -1.41
C THR A 345 2.82 -31.03 -1.56
N LEU A 346 2.10 -31.14 -2.66
CA LEU A 346 0.81 -30.45 -2.84
C LEU A 346 -0.27 -31.17 -2.01
N VAL A 347 -0.61 -30.60 -0.86
CA VAL A 347 -1.56 -31.18 0.10
C VAL A 347 -3.01 -30.84 -0.26
N VAL A 348 -3.26 -29.61 -0.71
CA VAL A 348 -4.54 -29.17 -1.24
C VAL A 348 -4.29 -28.50 -2.58
N ASP A 349 -4.99 -28.97 -3.62
CA ASP A 349 -4.98 -28.38 -4.96
C ASP A 349 -6.29 -27.63 -5.20
N GLY A 350 -6.20 -26.33 -5.35
CA GLY A 350 -7.33 -25.46 -5.63
C GLY A 350 -7.60 -25.22 -7.11
N ARG A 351 -6.80 -25.79 -7.99
CA ARG A 351 -6.96 -25.63 -9.45
C ARG A 351 -8.20 -26.35 -9.98
N GLY A 352 -8.70 -25.88 -11.12
CA GLY A 352 -9.88 -26.48 -11.75
C GLY A 352 -11.20 -26.17 -11.05
N LEU A 353 -11.22 -25.22 -10.10
CA LEU A 353 -12.45 -24.76 -9.48
C LEU A 353 -13.35 -24.08 -10.52
N SER A 354 -14.61 -24.55 -10.64
CA SER A 354 -15.65 -23.91 -11.44
C SER A 354 -16.81 -23.52 -10.54
N ILE A 355 -17.30 -22.30 -10.70
CA ILE A 355 -18.45 -21.78 -9.94
C ILE A 355 -19.67 -21.74 -10.87
N ALA A 356 -20.74 -22.42 -10.52
CA ALA A 356 -21.95 -22.49 -11.31
C ALA A 356 -22.54 -21.10 -11.60
N GLY A 357 -22.78 -20.78 -12.89
CA GLY A 357 -23.22 -19.47 -13.36
C GLY A 357 -22.12 -18.42 -13.47
N HIS A 358 -20.85 -18.79 -13.20
CA HIS A 358 -19.67 -17.96 -13.27
C HIS A 358 -18.48 -18.70 -13.88
N GLU A 359 -18.72 -19.54 -14.87
CA GLU A 359 -17.75 -20.48 -15.46
C GLU A 359 -16.56 -19.76 -16.11
N ASP A 360 -16.78 -18.54 -16.63
CA ASP A 360 -15.75 -17.69 -17.23
C ASP A 360 -15.01 -16.81 -16.20
N GLY A 361 -15.39 -16.87 -14.91
CA GLY A 361 -14.76 -16.13 -13.85
C GLY A 361 -13.32 -16.59 -13.56
N PHE A 362 -12.53 -15.72 -12.95
CA PHE A 362 -11.10 -15.98 -12.70
C PHE A 362 -10.85 -16.67 -11.36
N PHE A 363 -11.66 -17.69 -11.04
CA PHE A 363 -11.61 -18.39 -9.77
C PHE A 363 -10.44 -19.36 -9.65
N LEU A 364 -9.89 -19.45 -8.46
CA LEU A 364 -8.89 -20.43 -8.02
C LEU A 364 -9.14 -20.73 -6.55
N GLY A 365 -9.16 -22.01 -6.18
CA GLY A 365 -9.28 -22.44 -4.80
C GLY A 365 -7.99 -22.25 -4.01
N GLY A 366 -8.08 -22.42 -2.69
CA GLY A 366 -6.90 -22.37 -1.83
C GLY A 366 -5.98 -23.56 -2.09
N CYS A 367 -4.67 -23.30 -2.25
CA CYS A 367 -3.62 -24.29 -2.40
C CYS A 367 -2.76 -24.34 -1.14
N LEU A 368 -2.34 -25.55 -0.76
CA LEU A 368 -1.43 -25.77 0.38
C LEU A 368 -0.30 -26.70 -0.05
N PHE A 369 0.93 -26.23 0.11
CA PHE A 369 2.13 -27.02 -0.05
C PHE A 369 2.78 -27.32 1.30
N ASP A 370 3.30 -28.54 1.45
CA ASP A 370 4.19 -28.94 2.54
C ASP A 370 5.56 -29.34 1.99
N ASN A 371 6.55 -29.44 2.88
CA ASN A 371 7.94 -29.77 2.53
C ASN A 371 8.55 -28.82 1.50
N VAL A 372 8.21 -27.54 1.59
CA VAL A 372 8.79 -26.49 0.73
C VAL A 372 10.18 -26.14 1.23
N THR A 373 11.14 -26.00 0.32
CA THR A 373 12.52 -25.61 0.64
C THR A 373 12.87 -24.22 0.10
N PRO A 374 13.90 -23.57 0.66
CA PRO A 374 14.31 -22.22 0.24
C PRO A 374 14.77 -22.12 -1.23
N GLU A 375 15.16 -23.24 -1.85
CA GLU A 375 15.62 -23.29 -3.24
C GLU A 375 14.47 -23.23 -4.25
N MET A 376 13.26 -23.60 -3.82
CA MET A 376 12.09 -23.69 -4.69
C MET A 376 11.60 -22.31 -5.11
N ARG A 377 11.16 -22.19 -6.36
CA ARG A 377 10.62 -20.97 -6.91
C ARG A 377 9.41 -20.45 -6.13
N ILE A 378 8.53 -21.36 -5.69
CA ILE A 378 7.34 -21.03 -4.88
C ILE A 378 7.67 -20.43 -3.51
N TYR A 379 8.90 -20.66 -2.99
CA TYR A 379 9.41 -20.01 -1.80
C TYR A 379 10.03 -18.64 -2.12
N LYS A 380 10.87 -18.56 -3.16
CA LYS A 380 11.65 -17.35 -3.48
C LYS A 380 10.80 -16.20 -3.99
N GLU A 381 9.84 -16.48 -4.88
CA GLU A 381 9.10 -15.45 -5.58
C GLU A 381 7.74 -15.15 -4.92
N GLU A 382 7.30 -13.93 -5.04
CA GLU A 382 5.96 -13.49 -4.66
C GLU A 382 4.92 -14.07 -5.62
N ILE A 383 4.08 -15.00 -5.14
CA ILE A 383 3.05 -15.66 -5.95
C ILE A 383 1.87 -14.72 -6.20
N PHE A 384 1.43 -14.02 -5.16
CA PHE A 384 0.30 -13.11 -5.16
C PHE A 384 -1.02 -13.79 -5.54
N GLY A 385 -1.30 -14.88 -4.83
CA GLY A 385 -2.47 -15.74 -5.01
C GLY A 385 -2.71 -16.63 -3.78
N PRO A 386 -3.79 -17.45 -3.77
CA PRO A 386 -4.23 -18.22 -2.61
C PRO A 386 -3.37 -19.49 -2.41
N VAL A 387 -2.07 -19.33 -2.23
CA VAL A 387 -1.09 -20.42 -2.07
C VAL A 387 -0.29 -20.20 -0.79
N LEU A 388 -0.42 -21.15 0.14
CA LEU A 388 0.36 -21.19 1.38
C LEU A 388 1.40 -22.32 1.30
N CYS A 389 2.65 -21.97 1.63
CA CYS A 389 3.77 -22.91 1.69
C CYS A 389 4.13 -23.20 3.14
N VAL A 390 4.32 -24.48 3.50
CA VAL A 390 4.83 -24.89 4.80
C VAL A 390 6.31 -25.26 4.67
N VAL A 391 7.13 -24.59 5.47
CA VAL A 391 8.57 -24.86 5.61
C VAL A 391 8.83 -25.40 7.01
N ARG A 392 9.60 -26.48 7.13
CA ARG A 392 9.92 -27.13 8.39
C ARG A 392 11.34 -26.77 8.80
N VAL A 393 11.53 -26.36 10.05
CA VAL A 393 12.82 -26.03 10.66
C VAL A 393 12.93 -26.64 12.04
N ASN A 394 14.15 -26.75 12.60
CA ASN A 394 14.37 -27.42 13.88
C ASN A 394 14.40 -26.43 15.07
N SER A 395 14.62 -25.14 14.81
CA SER A 395 14.74 -24.14 15.88
C SER A 395 14.27 -22.77 15.45
N LEU A 396 14.10 -21.86 16.42
CA LEU A 396 13.78 -20.45 16.16
C LEU A 396 14.91 -19.76 15.40
N GLU A 397 16.15 -20.07 15.69
CA GLU A 397 17.33 -19.51 15.03
C GLU A 397 17.35 -19.88 13.53
N GLU A 398 17.00 -21.14 13.19
CA GLU A 398 16.85 -21.56 11.79
C GLU A 398 15.71 -20.78 11.10
N ALA A 399 14.56 -20.58 11.78
CA ALA A 399 13.46 -19.81 11.27
C ALA A 399 13.85 -18.34 11.01
N MET A 400 14.52 -17.70 11.98
CA MET A 400 14.98 -16.32 11.85
C MET A 400 16.02 -16.18 10.72
N LYS A 401 16.99 -17.11 10.64
CA LYS A 401 17.97 -17.14 9.55
C LYS A 401 17.29 -17.24 8.19
N LEU A 402 16.32 -18.15 8.04
CA LEU A 402 15.55 -18.32 6.81
C LEU A 402 14.88 -17.01 6.35
N ILE A 403 14.28 -16.27 7.29
CA ILE A 403 13.61 -15.00 7.00
C ILE A 403 14.62 -13.89 6.72
N ASN A 404 15.71 -13.83 7.50
CA ASN A 404 16.74 -12.81 7.35
C ASN A 404 17.53 -12.97 6.04
N ASP A 405 17.72 -14.19 5.55
CA ASP A 405 18.38 -14.47 4.28
C ASP A 405 17.49 -14.15 3.06
N HIS A 406 16.17 -13.95 3.25
CA HIS A 406 15.27 -13.66 2.14
C HIS A 406 15.47 -12.23 1.61
N GLU A 407 15.32 -12.04 0.28
CA GLU A 407 15.47 -10.73 -0.37
C GLU A 407 14.40 -9.69 0.01
N TYR A 408 13.24 -10.14 0.48
CA TYR A 408 12.15 -9.29 0.95
C TYR A 408 12.12 -9.18 2.48
N GLY A 409 11.69 -8.04 2.98
CA GLY A 409 11.54 -7.78 4.41
C GLY A 409 10.32 -6.89 4.70
N ASN A 410 9.15 -7.21 4.11
CA ASN A 410 7.95 -6.39 4.28
C ASN A 410 7.28 -6.65 5.63
N GLY A 411 6.80 -7.88 5.87
CA GLY A 411 6.13 -8.25 7.10
C GLY A 411 6.45 -9.69 7.52
N THR A 412 6.35 -9.95 8.83
CA THR A 412 6.48 -11.28 9.41
C THR A 412 5.72 -11.34 10.73
N CYS A 413 5.43 -12.55 11.20
CA CYS A 413 4.88 -12.75 12.55
C CYS A 413 5.40 -14.03 13.20
N ILE A 414 5.33 -14.07 14.54
CA ILE A 414 5.59 -15.25 15.34
C ILE A 414 4.35 -15.59 16.19
N PHE A 415 4.01 -16.87 16.24
CA PHE A 415 3.01 -17.43 17.15
C PHE A 415 3.73 -18.19 18.25
N THR A 416 3.67 -17.69 19.47
CA THR A 416 4.31 -18.27 20.65
C THR A 416 3.65 -17.75 21.93
N ARG A 417 3.78 -18.49 23.02
CA ARG A 417 3.46 -18.07 24.39
C ARG A 417 4.72 -17.73 25.20
N ASP A 418 5.90 -17.97 24.62
CA ASP A 418 7.19 -17.65 25.23
C ASP A 418 7.57 -16.20 24.97
N GLY A 419 7.63 -15.40 26.04
CA GLY A 419 7.97 -13.98 25.96
C GLY A 419 9.44 -13.72 25.59
N GLU A 420 10.37 -14.65 25.93
CA GLU A 420 11.77 -14.54 25.55
C GLU A 420 11.95 -14.77 24.04
N ALA A 421 11.36 -15.83 23.52
CA ALA A 421 11.36 -16.12 22.08
C ALA A 421 10.72 -14.98 21.26
N ALA A 422 9.56 -14.44 21.72
CA ALA A 422 8.89 -13.34 21.06
C ALA A 422 9.76 -12.07 21.03
N ARG A 423 10.45 -11.76 22.14
CA ARG A 423 11.33 -10.59 22.22
C ARG A 423 12.55 -10.76 21.33
N LEU A 424 13.22 -11.93 21.41
CA LEU A 424 14.38 -12.25 20.56
C LEU A 424 14.01 -12.10 19.07
N PHE A 425 12.86 -12.64 18.68
CA PHE A 425 12.37 -12.52 17.32
C PHE A 425 12.19 -11.06 16.89
N CYS A 426 11.56 -10.22 17.73
CA CYS A 426 11.38 -8.80 17.41
C CYS A 426 12.70 -8.03 17.29
N ASP A 427 13.70 -8.38 18.10
CA ASP A 427 14.98 -7.68 18.15
C ASP A 427 15.92 -8.08 16.98
N GLU A 428 15.86 -9.34 16.52
CA GLU A 428 16.85 -9.92 15.59
C GLU A 428 16.33 -10.04 14.14
N ILE A 429 15.02 -9.91 13.91
CA ILE A 429 14.44 -10.12 12.59
C ILE A 429 14.60 -8.88 11.69
N GLU A 430 15.15 -9.09 10.48
CA GLU A 430 15.41 -8.01 9.49
C GLU A 430 14.20 -7.76 8.58
N VAL A 431 13.06 -7.38 9.18
CA VAL A 431 11.79 -7.13 8.50
C VAL A 431 11.16 -5.84 9.05
N GLY A 432 10.53 -5.06 8.18
CA GLY A 432 10.01 -3.73 8.55
C GLY A 432 8.80 -3.75 9.48
N MET A 433 7.95 -4.79 9.41
CA MET A 433 6.74 -4.90 10.22
C MET A 433 6.65 -6.29 10.87
N VAL A 434 6.58 -6.33 12.19
CA VAL A 434 6.64 -7.57 12.97
C VAL A 434 5.40 -7.73 13.84
N GLY A 435 4.77 -8.89 13.81
CA GLY A 435 3.63 -9.25 14.66
C GLY A 435 3.99 -10.33 15.66
N VAL A 436 3.51 -10.21 16.90
CA VAL A 436 3.53 -11.28 17.90
C VAL A 436 2.10 -11.73 18.12
N ASN A 437 1.77 -12.96 17.72
CA ASN A 437 0.41 -13.50 17.72
C ASN A 437 -0.61 -12.66 16.91
N VAL A 438 -0.10 -11.86 15.96
CA VAL A 438 -0.88 -11.05 15.00
C VAL A 438 -0.36 -11.36 13.60
N PRO A 439 -1.15 -11.98 12.71
CA PRO A 439 -0.66 -12.49 11.43
C PRO A 439 -0.36 -11.39 10.42
N LEU A 440 -1.11 -10.27 10.47
CA LEU A 440 -0.99 -9.14 9.55
C LEU A 440 -0.67 -7.87 10.35
N PRO A 441 0.61 -7.61 10.68
CA PRO A 441 1.01 -6.47 11.51
C PRO A 441 0.98 -5.15 10.73
N VAL A 442 -0.14 -4.84 10.09
CA VAL A 442 -0.33 -3.56 9.37
C VAL A 442 -0.46 -2.44 10.39
N PRO A 443 0.45 -1.45 10.39
CA PRO A 443 0.40 -0.36 11.36
C PRO A 443 -0.87 0.47 11.23
N VAL A 444 -1.36 0.99 12.37
CA VAL A 444 -2.42 2.01 12.38
C VAL A 444 -1.91 3.33 11.82
N ALA A 445 -2.81 4.23 11.39
CA ALA A 445 -2.47 5.42 10.59
C ALA A 445 -1.46 6.40 11.21
N TYR A 446 -1.25 6.37 12.53
CA TYR A 446 -0.25 7.19 13.23
C TYR A 446 1.10 6.49 13.44
N HIS A 447 1.27 5.27 12.92
CA HIS A 447 2.54 4.58 12.72
C HIS A 447 2.76 4.39 11.21
N SER A 448 4.00 4.40 10.74
CA SER A 448 4.29 4.33 9.31
C SER A 448 4.37 2.89 8.81
N PHE A 449 3.87 2.66 7.59
CA PHE A 449 3.90 1.38 6.88
C PHE A 449 5.10 1.32 5.94
N GLY A 450 5.94 0.30 6.07
CA GLY A 450 7.04 0.11 5.14
C GLY A 450 7.85 -1.13 5.44
N GLY A 451 8.45 -1.69 4.39
CA GLY A 451 9.34 -2.83 4.46
C GLY A 451 10.81 -2.43 4.58
N TRP A 452 11.64 -3.45 4.74
CA TRP A 452 13.08 -3.37 4.60
C TRP A 452 13.52 -4.10 3.32
N LYS A 453 14.80 -4.10 3.03
CA LYS A 453 15.40 -4.79 1.87
C LYS A 453 14.70 -4.39 0.56
N ARG A 454 14.42 -5.34 -0.34
CA ARG A 454 13.76 -5.05 -1.62
C ARG A 454 12.24 -4.82 -1.54
N SER A 455 11.67 -4.81 -0.32
CA SER A 455 10.27 -4.43 -0.12
C SER A 455 10.05 -2.91 -0.04
N LEU A 456 11.11 -2.11 0.11
CA LEU A 456 11.06 -0.64 0.08
C LEU A 456 12.31 -0.07 -0.58
N PHE A 457 12.13 0.76 -1.61
CA PHE A 457 13.15 1.61 -2.21
C PHE A 457 12.88 3.06 -1.80
N GLY A 458 13.84 3.67 -1.13
CA GLY A 458 13.73 4.94 -0.42
C GLY A 458 13.84 4.73 1.07
N ASP A 459 13.87 5.83 1.84
CA ASP A 459 14.14 5.82 3.27
C ASP A 459 12.87 5.96 4.12
N LEU A 460 11.91 6.79 3.66
CA LEU A 460 10.70 7.09 4.41
C LEU A 460 9.56 6.10 4.10
N HIS A 461 8.93 5.62 5.14
CA HIS A 461 7.76 4.74 5.08
C HIS A 461 6.49 5.49 4.64
N ALA A 462 5.45 4.76 4.21
CA ALA A 462 4.17 5.34 3.82
C ALA A 462 3.37 5.79 5.04
N TYR A 463 2.57 6.81 4.88
CA TYR A 463 1.70 7.47 5.85
C TYR A 463 2.34 7.74 7.23
N GLY A 464 1.52 8.10 8.24
CA GLY A 464 2.00 8.42 9.58
C GLY A 464 3.05 9.55 9.62
N PRO A 465 3.92 9.57 10.61
CA PRO A 465 4.96 10.60 10.73
C PRO A 465 5.93 10.65 9.55
N ASP A 466 6.29 9.49 8.99
CA ASP A 466 7.19 9.44 7.83
C ASP A 466 6.51 9.96 6.56
N GLY A 467 5.21 9.76 6.41
CA GLY A 467 4.45 10.36 5.32
C GLY A 467 4.45 11.88 5.39
N VAL A 468 4.36 12.49 6.57
CA VAL A 468 4.52 13.95 6.76
C VAL A 468 5.91 14.39 6.33
N ARG A 469 6.95 13.67 6.75
CA ARG A 469 8.35 13.95 6.35
C ARG A 469 8.55 13.77 4.86
N PHE A 470 7.91 12.76 4.27
CA PHE A 470 8.00 12.50 2.83
C PHE A 470 7.41 13.64 2.00
N TYR A 471 6.26 14.20 2.39
CA TYR A 471 5.56 15.25 1.64
C TYR A 471 5.95 16.66 2.04
N THR A 472 6.91 16.83 2.95
CA THR A 472 7.38 18.16 3.36
C THR A 472 8.89 18.27 3.32
N ARG A 473 9.39 19.49 3.36
CA ARG A 473 10.80 19.80 3.60
C ARG A 473 10.90 20.75 4.81
N ARG A 474 11.88 20.48 5.65
CA ARG A 474 12.17 21.33 6.80
C ARG A 474 12.98 22.54 6.35
N LYS A 475 12.59 23.73 6.81
CA LYS A 475 13.34 24.97 6.70
C LYS A 475 13.79 25.40 8.10
N ALA A 476 15.08 25.58 8.33
CA ALA A 476 15.59 26.16 9.53
C ALA A 476 15.68 27.69 9.36
N ILE A 477 15.21 28.42 10.37
CA ILE A 477 15.20 29.89 10.41
C ILE A 477 15.91 30.31 11.67
N THR A 478 16.86 31.23 11.53
CA THR A 478 17.59 31.84 12.65
C THR A 478 17.35 33.34 12.63
N GLN A 479 16.94 33.91 13.75
CA GLN A 479 16.62 35.32 13.86
C GLN A 479 17.37 35.96 15.02
N ARG A 480 18.04 37.04 14.76
CA ARG A 480 18.57 37.94 15.78
C ARG A 480 17.55 39.02 16.10
N TRP A 481 17.20 39.19 17.38
CA TRP A 481 16.32 40.27 17.83
C TRP A 481 17.14 41.53 18.03
N PRO A 482 16.87 42.66 17.29
CA PRO A 482 17.64 43.86 17.42
C PRO A 482 17.41 44.53 18.80
N GLN A 483 18.49 44.98 19.42
CA GLN A 483 18.45 45.82 20.64
C GLN A 483 18.53 47.29 20.27
N ARG A 484 17.82 48.15 21.00
CA ARG A 484 17.75 49.60 20.73
C ARG A 484 19.10 50.36 20.81
N ALA A 485 20.20 49.74 21.21
CA ALA A 485 21.49 50.40 21.47
C ALA A 485 22.72 49.49 21.25
N SER A 486 22.79 48.66 20.22
CA SER A 486 24.05 47.97 19.95
C SER A 486 24.57 48.34 18.54
N HIS A 487 25.58 49.21 18.51
CA HIS A 487 26.52 49.28 17.41
C HIS A 487 27.50 48.09 17.57
N GLU A 488 27.09 46.89 17.27
CA GLU A 488 28.03 45.78 17.15
C GLU A 488 28.67 45.83 15.76
N ALA A 489 30.02 45.91 15.79
CA ALA A 489 30.84 45.74 14.59
C ALA A 489 30.54 44.38 13.94
N SER A 490 30.50 44.35 12.63
CA SER A 490 30.32 43.10 11.85
C SER A 490 31.39 42.08 12.29
N GLN A 491 30.94 40.98 12.89
CA GLN A 491 31.84 39.87 13.22
C GLN A 491 32.02 38.97 12.01
N PHE A 492 33.25 38.85 11.52
CA PHE A 492 33.61 37.94 10.44
C PHE A 492 33.82 36.49 10.91
N ALA A 493 33.45 36.16 12.14
CA ALA A 493 33.54 34.83 12.72
C ALA A 493 32.14 34.21 12.81
N PHE A 494 32.07 32.89 12.63
CA PHE A 494 30.82 32.14 12.90
C PHE A 494 30.43 32.38 14.36
N PRO A 495 29.09 32.58 14.63
CA PRO A 495 28.63 32.65 16.01
C PRO A 495 28.98 31.34 16.72
N SER A 496 29.90 31.39 17.65
CA SER A 496 30.19 30.29 18.57
C SER A 496 29.41 30.50 19.87
N LEU A 497 28.93 29.40 20.45
CA LEU A 497 28.23 29.36 21.73
C LEU A 497 29.11 29.88 22.87
#